data_eb256de9be7fe9a9e8a1887585e30f07
#
_entry.id   eb256de9be7fe9a9e8a1887585e30f07
#
_cell.length_a   1.000
_cell.length_b   1.000
_cell.length_c   1.000
_cell.angle_alpha   90.00
_cell.angle_beta   90.00
_cell.angle_gamma   90.00
#
_symmetry.space_group_name_H-M   'P 1'
#
loop_
_entity.id
_entity.type
_entity.pdbx_description
1 polymer ?
#
loop_
_entity_poly.entity_id
_entity_poly.type
_entity_poly.pdbx_seq_one_letter_code
_entity_poly.pdbx_strand_id
1 'polypeptide(L)'
;MHQNESLREGPLAEIAAIAPILTEQAPESEKLGCLTDATWQPLRGSRLLGFLTPPELGGDEADPLTQMEVIGALARIDASVSWVVGNLALVSAYGAAFLPARSAQRIFAARVPPMAGTNAPKGRAEPVEGGYRVNGRWVFGSGIRHAEWVHLDHFRFGRARS
;
A
#
# COMPACT_ATOMS: atom_id res chain seq x y z
N MET A 1 26.86 4.35 -5.64
CA MET A 1 26.91 2.88 -5.65
C MET A 1 26.49 2.30 -4.29
N HIS A 2 27.08 2.69 -3.16
CA HIS A 2 26.70 2.19 -1.81
C HIS A 2 25.26 2.46 -1.34
N GLN A 3 24.65 3.56 -1.76
CA GLN A 3 23.30 3.92 -1.33
C GLN A 3 22.23 2.99 -1.96
N ASN A 4 22.42 2.55 -3.20
CA ASN A 4 21.53 1.59 -3.87
C ASN A 4 21.64 0.17 -3.29
N GLU A 5 22.84 -0.25 -2.86
CA GLU A 5 23.03 -1.54 -2.17
C GLU A 5 22.24 -1.59 -0.85
N SER A 6 22.33 -0.56 -0.03
CA SER A 6 21.59 -0.47 1.24
C SER A 6 20.07 -0.47 1.06
N LEU A 7 19.55 0.21 0.02
CA LEU A 7 18.11 0.23 -0.31
C LEU A 7 17.59 -1.13 -0.78
N ARG A 8 18.46 -1.98 -1.31
CA ARG A 8 18.15 -3.34 -1.77
C ARG A 8 18.28 -4.36 -0.63
N GLU A 9 19.38 -4.32 0.11
CA GLU A 9 19.69 -5.31 1.15
C GLU A 9 18.74 -5.24 2.33
N GLY A 10 18.32 -4.04 2.75
CA GLY A 10 17.42 -3.82 3.87
C GLY A 10 16.07 -4.55 3.71
N PRO A 11 15.30 -4.29 2.67
CA PRO A 11 14.04 -4.99 2.43
C PRO A 11 14.17 -6.50 2.28
N LEU A 12 15.24 -6.99 1.61
CA LEU A 12 15.46 -8.43 1.45
C LEU A 12 15.82 -9.10 2.78
N ALA A 13 16.57 -8.44 3.65
CA ALA A 13 16.86 -8.94 4.99
C ALA A 13 15.62 -8.99 5.86
N GLU A 14 14.74 -7.97 5.79
CA GLU A 14 13.45 -7.99 6.49
C GLU A 14 12.58 -9.16 6.01
N ILE A 15 12.50 -9.39 4.70
CA ILE A 15 11.75 -10.53 4.13
C ILE A 15 12.31 -11.85 4.64
N ALA A 16 13.62 -12.02 4.66
CA ALA A 16 14.26 -13.24 5.16
C ALA A 16 13.93 -13.48 6.65
N ALA A 17 13.90 -12.43 7.45
CA ALA A 17 13.58 -12.51 8.88
C ALA A 17 12.13 -12.93 9.15
N ILE A 18 11.18 -12.49 8.32
CA ILE A 18 9.75 -12.82 8.49
C ILE A 18 9.30 -14.04 7.68
N ALA A 19 10.14 -14.58 6.78
CA ALA A 19 9.80 -15.70 5.91
C ALA A 19 9.22 -16.92 6.65
N PRO A 20 9.74 -17.35 7.83
CA PRO A 20 9.18 -18.48 8.54
C PRO A 20 7.70 -18.29 8.92
N ILE A 21 7.34 -17.12 9.45
CA ILE A 21 5.95 -16.83 9.84
C ILE A 21 5.03 -16.71 8.62
N LEU A 22 5.50 -16.12 7.51
CA LEU A 22 4.73 -16.04 6.27
C LEU A 22 4.39 -17.43 5.74
N THR A 23 5.38 -18.33 5.73
CA THR A 23 5.21 -19.72 5.28
C THR A 23 4.25 -20.49 6.19
N GLU A 24 4.40 -20.37 7.51
CA GLU A 24 3.55 -21.04 8.49
C GLU A 24 2.09 -20.60 8.37
N GLN A 25 1.86 -19.31 8.17
CA GLN A 25 0.52 -18.72 8.17
C GLN A 25 -0.18 -18.76 6.82
N ALA A 26 0.50 -19.13 5.74
CA ALA A 26 -0.08 -19.12 4.38
C ALA A 26 -1.37 -19.94 4.27
N PRO A 27 -1.47 -21.19 4.79
CA PRO A 27 -2.72 -21.97 4.69
C PRO A 27 -3.90 -21.35 5.44
N GLU A 28 -3.64 -20.68 6.56
CA GLU A 28 -4.71 -20.02 7.31
C GLU A 28 -5.14 -18.70 6.65
N SER A 29 -4.19 -17.92 6.11
CA SER A 29 -4.50 -16.74 5.32
C SER A 29 -5.37 -17.06 4.10
N GLU A 30 -5.10 -18.19 3.43
CA GLU A 30 -5.90 -18.67 2.30
C GLU A 30 -7.34 -18.97 2.71
N LYS A 31 -7.56 -19.69 3.81
CA LYS A 31 -8.90 -19.99 4.33
C LYS A 31 -9.67 -18.73 4.73
N LEU A 32 -9.00 -17.76 5.34
CA LEU A 32 -9.59 -16.50 5.77
C LEU A 32 -9.87 -15.53 4.59
N GLY A 33 -9.20 -15.72 3.45
CA GLY A 33 -9.23 -14.79 2.34
C GLY A 33 -8.61 -13.43 2.67
N CYS A 34 -7.70 -13.37 3.65
CA CYS A 34 -6.90 -12.21 4.02
C CYS A 34 -5.69 -12.67 4.84
N LEU A 35 -4.69 -11.80 5.03
CA LEU A 35 -3.55 -12.13 5.87
C LEU A 35 -4.01 -12.29 7.33
N THR A 36 -3.43 -13.27 8.03
CA THR A 36 -3.64 -13.41 9.48
C THR A 36 -3.00 -12.24 10.23
N ASP A 37 -3.41 -12.00 11.46
CA ASP A 37 -2.75 -10.99 12.30
C ASP A 37 -1.27 -11.33 12.52
N ALA A 38 -0.91 -12.60 12.65
CA ALA A 38 0.47 -13.04 12.78
C ALA A 38 1.32 -12.70 11.53
N THR A 39 0.74 -12.79 10.33
CA THR A 39 1.37 -12.34 9.09
C THR A 39 1.42 -10.82 8.99
N TRP A 40 0.35 -10.14 9.38
CA TRP A 40 0.22 -8.71 9.18
C TRP A 40 1.09 -7.86 10.11
N GLN A 41 1.22 -8.24 11.38
CA GLN A 41 1.96 -7.45 12.36
C GLN A 41 3.43 -7.17 11.97
N PRO A 42 4.25 -8.16 11.57
CA PRO A 42 5.60 -7.89 11.11
C PRO A 42 5.64 -7.07 9.82
N LEU A 43 4.71 -7.30 8.87
CA LEU A 43 4.62 -6.52 7.63
C LEU A 43 4.25 -5.06 7.89
N ARG A 44 3.31 -4.81 8.81
CA ARG A 44 2.89 -3.46 9.18
C ARG A 44 4.02 -2.62 9.76
N GLY A 45 4.93 -3.25 10.48
CA GLY A 45 6.10 -2.62 11.09
C GLY A 45 7.30 -2.48 10.14
N SER A 46 7.26 -3.11 8.98
CA SER A 46 8.37 -3.15 8.04
C SER A 46 8.40 -1.96 7.10
N ARG A 47 9.57 -1.72 6.50
CA ARG A 47 9.72 -0.74 5.41
C ARG A 47 9.13 -1.21 4.07
N LEU A 48 8.68 -2.48 3.99
CA LEU A 48 8.10 -3.07 2.78
C LEU A 48 6.81 -2.37 2.30
N LEU A 49 6.11 -1.65 3.17
CA LEU A 49 4.93 -0.86 2.79
C LEU A 49 5.30 0.50 2.19
N GLY A 50 6.53 0.97 2.43
CA GLY A 50 7.02 2.28 2.00
C GLY A 50 8.06 2.24 0.88
N PHE A 51 8.42 1.05 0.37
CA PHE A 51 9.55 0.94 -0.56
C PHE A 51 9.35 1.68 -1.91
N LEU A 52 8.11 2.01 -2.29
CA LEU A 52 7.77 2.82 -3.46
C LEU A 52 7.55 4.31 -3.17
N THR A 53 7.41 4.68 -1.90
CA THR A 53 7.11 6.04 -1.48
C THR A 53 8.38 6.88 -1.43
N PRO A 54 8.35 8.19 -1.81
CA PRO A 54 9.51 9.07 -1.71
C PRO A 54 10.06 9.22 -0.29
N PRO A 55 11.38 9.46 -0.13
CA PRO A 55 12.04 9.63 1.17
C PRO A 55 11.48 10.78 2.01
N GLU A 56 11.05 11.88 1.37
CA GLU A 56 10.45 13.05 2.01
C GLU A 56 9.15 12.71 2.75
N LEU A 57 8.53 11.58 2.41
CA LEU A 57 7.31 11.06 3.04
C LEU A 57 7.57 9.75 3.79
N GLY A 58 8.83 9.44 4.07
CA GLY A 58 9.25 8.32 4.90
C GLY A 58 9.39 6.98 4.16
N GLY A 59 9.47 6.98 2.84
CA GLY A 59 9.70 5.80 2.03
C GLY A 59 11.15 5.62 1.57
N ASP A 60 11.37 4.68 0.68
CA ASP A 60 12.71 4.33 0.16
C ASP A 60 12.92 4.74 -1.31
N GLU A 61 11.84 5.05 -2.05
CA GLU A 61 11.88 5.34 -3.50
C GLU A 61 12.77 4.34 -4.27
N ALA A 62 12.57 3.05 -3.96
CA ALA A 62 13.39 1.99 -4.53
C ALA A 62 13.35 1.99 -6.06
N ASP A 63 14.50 1.77 -6.69
CA ASP A 63 14.58 1.64 -8.14
C ASP A 63 13.81 0.41 -8.67
N PRO A 64 13.44 0.38 -9.96
CA PRO A 64 12.60 -0.68 -10.51
C PRO A 64 13.19 -2.10 -10.35
N LEU A 65 14.50 -2.26 -10.36
CA LEU A 65 15.12 -3.57 -10.17
C LEU A 65 14.95 -4.05 -8.73
N THR A 66 15.21 -3.18 -7.77
CA THR A 66 14.97 -3.45 -6.34
C THR A 66 13.50 -3.77 -6.08
N GLN A 67 12.56 -3.04 -6.70
CA GLN A 67 11.13 -3.33 -6.61
C GLN A 67 10.79 -4.75 -7.08
N MET A 68 11.31 -5.16 -8.24
CA MET A 68 11.11 -6.51 -8.78
C MET A 68 11.69 -7.59 -7.86
N GLU A 69 12.85 -7.36 -7.27
CA GLU A 69 13.49 -8.30 -6.36
C GLU A 69 12.72 -8.46 -5.05
N VAL A 70 12.25 -7.37 -4.46
CA VAL A 70 11.42 -7.37 -3.24
C VAL A 70 10.12 -8.15 -3.48
N ILE A 71 9.39 -7.81 -4.52
CA ILE A 71 8.13 -8.49 -4.88
C ILE A 71 8.39 -9.97 -5.23
N GLY A 72 9.45 -10.26 -5.98
CA GLY A 72 9.84 -11.61 -6.32
C GLY A 72 10.29 -12.44 -5.10
N ALA A 73 10.97 -11.84 -4.14
CA ALA A 73 11.35 -12.51 -2.90
C ALA A 73 10.13 -12.88 -2.05
N LEU A 74 9.19 -11.97 -1.87
CA LEU A 74 7.91 -12.25 -1.20
C LEU A 74 7.10 -13.33 -1.93
N ALA A 75 7.01 -13.25 -3.27
CA ALA A 75 6.22 -14.19 -4.07
C ALA A 75 6.76 -15.63 -4.01
N ARG A 76 8.07 -15.82 -3.79
CA ARG A 76 8.65 -17.15 -3.58
C ARG A 76 8.27 -17.78 -2.25
N ILE A 77 7.86 -16.98 -1.27
CA ILE A 77 7.39 -17.43 0.04
C ILE A 77 5.87 -17.61 0.01
N ASP A 78 5.16 -16.55 -0.34
CA ASP A 78 3.69 -16.52 -0.48
C ASP A 78 3.28 -15.44 -1.50
N ALA A 79 2.69 -15.87 -2.61
CA ALA A 79 2.26 -14.97 -3.68
C ALA A 79 1.12 -14.04 -3.24
N SER A 80 0.28 -14.45 -2.29
CA SER A 80 -0.81 -13.63 -1.75
C SER A 80 -0.26 -12.49 -0.90
N VAL A 81 0.75 -12.76 -0.07
CA VAL A 81 1.48 -11.73 0.69
C VAL A 81 2.15 -10.75 -0.25
N SER A 82 2.87 -11.24 -1.27
CA SER A 82 3.50 -10.40 -2.28
C SER A 82 2.50 -9.48 -2.96
N TRP A 83 1.35 -10.01 -3.35
CA TRP A 83 0.27 -9.25 -3.98
C TRP A 83 -0.29 -8.17 -3.07
N VAL A 84 -0.56 -8.49 -1.80
CA VAL A 84 -1.08 -7.53 -0.82
C VAL A 84 -0.08 -6.41 -0.55
N VAL A 85 1.18 -6.76 -0.26
CA VAL A 85 2.24 -5.78 0.03
C VAL A 85 2.46 -4.87 -1.18
N GLY A 86 2.59 -5.45 -2.39
CA GLY A 86 2.79 -4.68 -3.61
C GLY A 86 1.65 -3.69 -3.89
N ASN A 87 0.39 -4.12 -3.72
CA ASN A 87 -0.76 -3.23 -3.91
C ASN A 87 -0.82 -2.12 -2.85
N LEU A 88 -0.62 -2.44 -1.58
CA LEU A 88 -0.63 -1.43 -0.52
C LEU A 88 0.48 -0.40 -0.73
N ALA A 89 1.70 -0.83 -1.05
CA ALA A 89 2.82 0.07 -1.35
C ALA A 89 2.54 0.95 -2.58
N LEU A 90 1.98 0.36 -3.66
CA LEU A 90 1.64 1.09 -4.88
C LEU A 90 0.59 2.18 -4.61
N VAL A 91 -0.47 1.86 -3.88
CA VAL A 91 -1.52 2.85 -3.57
C VAL A 91 -1.01 3.92 -2.61
N SER A 92 -0.12 3.57 -1.67
CA SER A 92 0.55 4.55 -0.82
C SER A 92 1.43 5.50 -1.65
N ALA A 93 2.17 4.99 -2.63
CA ALA A 93 2.95 5.82 -3.56
C ALA A 93 2.04 6.73 -4.42
N TYR A 94 0.86 6.27 -4.85
CA TYR A 94 -0.14 7.13 -5.49
C TYR A 94 -0.61 8.25 -4.56
N GLY A 95 -0.88 7.93 -3.30
CA GLY A 95 -1.20 8.95 -2.30
C GLY A 95 -0.08 9.99 -2.15
N ALA A 96 1.16 9.53 -2.11
CA ALA A 96 2.33 10.41 -2.05
C ALA A 96 2.46 11.33 -3.29
N ALA A 97 2.20 10.79 -4.49
CA ALA A 97 2.39 11.50 -5.76
C ALA A 97 1.25 12.47 -6.10
N PHE A 98 0.01 12.13 -5.77
CA PHE A 98 -1.18 12.84 -6.29
C PHE A 98 -1.97 13.62 -5.25
N LEU A 99 -1.75 13.41 -3.97
CA LEU A 99 -2.40 14.22 -2.94
C LEU A 99 -1.80 15.63 -2.90
N PRO A 100 -2.62 16.66 -2.60
CA PRO A 100 -2.10 17.99 -2.30
C PRO A 100 -1.07 17.91 -1.16
N ALA A 101 0.05 18.65 -1.26
CA ALA A 101 1.19 18.58 -0.36
C ALA A 101 0.78 18.61 1.14
N ARG A 102 -0.14 19.52 1.52
CA ARG A 102 -0.65 19.61 2.90
C ARG A 102 -1.35 18.33 3.37
N SER A 103 -2.07 17.66 2.46
CA SER A 103 -2.76 16.40 2.77
C SER A 103 -1.78 15.26 2.87
N ALA A 104 -0.82 15.17 1.94
CA ALA A 104 0.26 14.19 1.99
C ALA A 104 1.05 14.31 3.30
N GLN A 105 1.53 15.51 3.64
CA GLN A 105 2.25 15.74 4.90
C GLN A 105 1.46 15.29 6.14
N ARG A 106 0.14 15.49 6.17
CA ARG A 106 -0.70 15.04 7.29
C ARG A 106 -0.88 13.53 7.35
N ILE A 107 -1.07 12.90 6.20
CA ILE A 107 -1.34 11.45 6.10
C ILE A 107 -0.06 10.64 6.38
N PHE A 108 1.08 11.13 5.88
CA PHE A 108 2.38 10.46 6.02
C PHE A 108 3.20 10.94 7.23
N ALA A 109 2.64 11.78 8.11
CA ALA A 109 3.37 12.43 9.20
C ALA A 109 4.12 11.48 10.15
N ALA A 110 3.58 10.32 10.42
CA ALA A 110 4.18 9.35 11.35
C ALA A 110 4.95 8.22 10.65
N ARG A 111 4.50 7.82 9.48
CA ARG A 111 5.06 6.74 8.65
C ARG A 111 4.31 6.65 7.33
N VAL A 112 4.78 5.83 6.41
CA VAL A 112 4.00 5.45 5.23
C VAL A 112 2.81 4.59 5.69
N PRO A 113 1.57 5.06 5.56
CA PRO A 113 0.41 4.26 5.94
C PRO A 113 0.08 3.24 4.85
N PRO A 114 -0.36 2.03 5.19
CA PRO A 114 -0.89 1.10 4.20
C PRO A 114 -2.17 1.66 3.59
N MET A 115 -2.15 1.87 2.27
CA MET A 115 -3.30 2.38 1.52
C MET A 115 -3.78 1.32 0.53
N ALA A 116 -5.09 1.08 0.49
CA ALA A 116 -5.71 0.25 -0.53
C ALA A 116 -6.56 1.10 -1.46
N GLY A 117 -6.83 0.60 -2.67
CA GLY A 117 -7.65 1.36 -3.58
C GLY A 117 -7.94 0.67 -4.89
N THR A 118 -8.69 1.37 -5.71
CA THR A 118 -8.99 0.96 -7.08
C THR A 118 -9.12 2.19 -7.97
N ASN A 119 -8.58 2.09 -9.18
CA ASN A 119 -8.64 3.13 -10.20
C ASN A 119 -9.88 2.99 -11.10
N ALA A 120 -10.85 2.16 -10.71
CA ALA A 120 -12.11 2.04 -11.43
C ALA A 120 -13.12 3.08 -10.92
N PRO A 121 -13.58 4.05 -11.72
CA PRO A 121 -14.50 5.09 -11.28
C PRO A 121 -15.92 4.54 -11.18
N LYS A 122 -16.18 3.72 -10.17
CA LYS A 122 -17.46 3.06 -9.89
C LYS A 122 -18.35 3.83 -8.93
N GLY A 123 -17.83 4.90 -8.34
CA GLY A 123 -18.55 5.71 -7.37
C GLY A 123 -19.06 7.02 -7.92
N ARG A 124 -19.93 7.65 -7.13
CA ARG A 124 -20.49 8.98 -7.34
C ARG A 124 -20.16 9.84 -6.13
N ALA A 125 -19.53 10.98 -6.35
CA ALA A 125 -19.28 11.96 -5.29
C ALA A 125 -20.08 13.23 -5.54
N GLU A 126 -20.85 13.65 -4.55
CA GLU A 126 -21.68 14.85 -4.55
C GLU A 126 -21.12 15.83 -3.50
N PRO A 127 -20.86 17.10 -3.85
CA PRO A 127 -20.46 18.09 -2.87
C PRO A 127 -21.54 18.30 -1.80
N VAL A 128 -21.13 18.32 -0.55
CA VAL A 128 -21.97 18.67 0.60
C VAL A 128 -21.23 19.68 1.47
N GLU A 129 -21.89 20.28 2.45
CA GLU A 129 -21.22 21.14 3.41
C GLU A 129 -20.11 20.38 4.14
N GLY A 130 -18.89 20.91 4.11
CA GLY A 130 -17.71 20.32 4.75
C GLY A 130 -17.03 19.17 4.00
N GLY A 131 -17.51 18.78 2.79
CA GLY A 131 -16.87 17.70 2.04
C GLY A 131 -17.67 17.12 0.88
N TYR A 132 -17.70 15.79 0.81
CA TYR A 132 -18.40 15.05 -0.25
C TYR A 132 -19.19 13.88 0.35
N ARG A 133 -20.40 13.66 -0.20
CA ARG A 133 -21.11 12.40 -0.02
C ARG A 133 -20.72 11.46 -1.14
N VAL A 134 -20.11 10.31 -0.79
CA VAL A 134 -19.64 9.32 -1.75
C VAL A 134 -20.52 8.07 -1.66
N ASN A 135 -21.02 7.61 -2.82
CA ASN A 135 -21.80 6.39 -2.95
C ASN A 135 -21.22 5.56 -4.08
N GLY A 136 -21.04 4.25 -3.84
CA GLY A 136 -20.53 3.34 -4.86
C GLY A 136 -20.24 1.96 -4.30
N ARG A 137 -19.89 1.06 -5.21
CA ARG A 137 -19.38 -0.27 -4.90
C ARG A 137 -18.12 -0.50 -5.73
N TRP A 138 -17.03 -0.65 -5.04
CA TRP A 138 -15.72 -0.93 -5.65
C TRP A 138 -15.33 -2.38 -5.37
N VAL A 139 -14.76 -3.02 -6.37
CA VAL A 139 -14.24 -4.38 -6.28
C VAL A 139 -12.72 -4.35 -6.46
N PHE A 140 -12.05 -5.44 -6.09
CA PHE A 140 -10.60 -5.58 -6.22
C PHE A 140 -9.77 -4.56 -5.41
N GLY A 141 -10.25 -4.15 -4.24
CA GLY A 141 -9.46 -3.42 -3.26
C GLY A 141 -8.51 -4.36 -2.51
N SER A 142 -7.50 -4.89 -3.19
CA SER A 142 -6.54 -5.82 -2.60
C SER A 142 -5.88 -5.22 -1.36
N GLY A 143 -5.83 -5.98 -0.27
CA GLY A 143 -5.28 -5.52 1.00
C GLY A 143 -6.18 -4.59 1.83
N ILE A 144 -7.42 -4.33 1.41
CA ILE A 144 -8.32 -3.35 2.09
C ILE A 144 -8.57 -3.66 3.57
N ARG A 145 -8.52 -4.92 3.98
CA ARG A 145 -8.68 -5.32 5.39
C ARG A 145 -7.51 -4.87 6.27
N HIS A 146 -6.39 -4.52 5.65
CA HIS A 146 -5.15 -4.10 6.30
C HIS A 146 -4.83 -2.62 6.06
N ALA A 147 -5.66 -1.93 5.26
CA ALA A 147 -5.46 -0.53 4.92
C ALA A 147 -5.95 0.41 6.03
N GLU A 148 -5.23 1.51 6.19
CA GLU A 148 -5.63 2.63 7.07
C GLU A 148 -6.31 3.74 6.28
N TRP A 149 -6.01 3.82 4.97
CA TRP A 149 -6.60 4.76 4.04
C TRP A 149 -7.08 4.05 2.79
N VAL A 150 -8.12 4.59 2.18
CA VAL A 150 -8.68 4.02 0.95
C VAL A 150 -8.71 5.07 -0.14
N HIS A 151 -8.12 4.75 -1.30
CA HIS A 151 -8.23 5.51 -2.52
C HIS A 151 -9.36 4.93 -3.38
N LEU A 152 -10.34 5.77 -3.72
CA LEU A 152 -11.50 5.37 -4.50
C LEU A 152 -11.73 6.35 -5.65
N ASP A 153 -11.59 5.88 -6.89
CA ASP A 153 -11.97 6.66 -8.05
C ASP A 153 -13.50 6.79 -8.15
N HIS A 154 -13.93 7.99 -8.55
CA HIS A 154 -15.34 8.31 -8.66
C HIS A 154 -15.60 9.34 -9.77
N PHE A 155 -16.82 9.35 -10.29
CA PHE A 155 -17.31 10.44 -11.12
C PHE A 155 -17.78 11.60 -10.22
N ARG A 156 -17.23 12.79 -10.48
CA ARG A 156 -17.65 14.01 -9.81
C ARG A 156 -18.85 14.62 -10.55
N PHE A 157 -19.98 14.74 -9.88
CA PHE A 157 -21.15 15.44 -10.38
C PHE A 157 -21.28 16.78 -9.65
N GLY A 158 -21.18 17.87 -10.40
CA GLY A 158 -21.33 19.24 -9.91
C GLY A 158 -20.50 20.18 -10.80
N ARG A 159 -21.02 21.39 -11.05
CA ARG A 159 -20.25 22.43 -11.75
C ARG A 159 -19.04 22.80 -10.89
N ALA A 160 -17.86 22.75 -11.47
CA ALA A 160 -16.75 23.52 -10.93
C ALA A 160 -17.22 24.97 -10.88
N ARG A 161 -17.31 25.56 -9.68
CA ARG A 161 -17.46 27.03 -9.59
C ARG A 161 -16.14 27.60 -10.03
N SER A 162 -16.19 28.33 -11.17
CA SER A 162 -15.12 29.18 -11.68
C SER A 162 -14.75 30.23 -10.64
#